data_424d52343bb98b5cfef456f1d95e96bf
#
_entry.id   424d52343bb98b5cfef456f1d95e96bf
#
_cell.length_a   1.000
_cell.length_b   1.000
_cell.length_c   1.000
_cell.angle_alpha   90.00
_cell.angle_beta   90.00
_cell.angle_gamma   90.00
#
_symmetry.space_group_name_H-M   'P 1'
#
loop_
_entity.id
_entity.type
_entity.pdbx_description
1 polymer ?
#
loop_
_entity_poly.entity_id
_entity_poly.type
_entity_poly.pdbx_seq_one_letter_code
_entity_poly.pdbx_strand_id
1 'polypeptide(L)'
;MPALSGFKSFNFNEGVPYVSITSNGVTFNKSVVMKLDYPEYAVLLIDETSKRIAVQACDANTANAVQFFREKKSKVISVRWNGRDLLNTLQDMMNWNLHEGAYRVDGILLKEERAMLFDLTTASELK
;
A
#
# COMPACT_ATOMS: atom_id res chain seq x y z
N MET A 1 -12.29 -25.68 25.38
CA MET A 1 -11.96 -24.59 24.45
C MET A 1 -12.45 -24.92 23.06
N PRO A 2 -13.10 -23.98 22.40
CA PRO A 2 -13.50 -24.23 21.01
C PRO A 2 -12.26 -24.45 20.13
N ALA A 3 -12.32 -25.45 19.27
CA ALA A 3 -11.20 -25.78 18.41
C ALA A 3 -10.86 -24.67 17.42
N LEU A 4 -11.82 -23.76 17.16
CA LEU A 4 -11.63 -22.68 16.21
C LEU A 4 -11.36 -21.33 16.87
N SER A 5 -10.97 -21.36 18.16
CA SER A 5 -10.56 -20.15 18.86
C SER A 5 -9.35 -19.52 18.15
N GLY A 6 -9.41 -18.23 17.92
CA GLY A 6 -8.35 -17.53 17.18
C GLY A 6 -8.57 -17.45 15.68
N PHE A 7 -9.53 -18.20 15.16
CA PHE A 7 -9.87 -18.12 13.76
C PHE A 7 -10.82 -16.95 13.49
N LYS A 8 -10.68 -16.37 12.32
CA LYS A 8 -11.57 -15.31 11.85
C LYS A 8 -12.18 -15.73 10.51
N SER A 9 -13.39 -15.28 10.28
CA SER A 9 -13.98 -15.50 8.96
C SER A 9 -13.23 -14.66 7.93
N PHE A 10 -12.96 -15.26 6.77
CA PHE A 10 -12.32 -14.54 5.66
C PHE A 10 -13.38 -13.73 4.90
N ASN A 11 -13.10 -12.46 4.69
CA ASN A 11 -13.98 -11.61 3.91
C ASN A 11 -13.55 -11.64 2.45
N PHE A 12 -14.24 -12.46 1.66
CA PHE A 12 -13.91 -12.61 0.24
C PHE A 12 -14.15 -11.32 -0.56
N ASN A 13 -14.95 -10.41 -0.03
CA ASN A 13 -15.23 -9.13 -0.71
C ASN A 13 -14.10 -8.13 -0.57
N GLU A 14 -13.35 -8.20 0.52
CA GLU A 14 -12.20 -7.30 0.73
C GLU A 14 -10.98 -7.76 -0.06
N GLY A 15 -10.74 -9.07 -0.10
CA GLY A 15 -9.55 -9.61 -0.75
C GLY A 15 -8.26 -9.39 0.04
N VAL A 16 -7.14 -9.55 -0.63
CA VAL A 16 -5.81 -9.38 -0.05
C VAL A 16 -5.30 -7.97 -0.38
N PRO A 17 -4.84 -7.21 0.62
CA PRO A 17 -4.27 -5.89 0.32
C PRO A 17 -2.91 -6.04 -0.35
N TYR A 18 -2.68 -5.27 -1.40
CA TYR A 18 -1.38 -5.25 -2.06
C TYR A 18 -1.14 -3.91 -2.74
N VAL A 19 0.13 -3.64 -3.03
CA VAL A 19 0.55 -2.51 -3.81
C VAL A 19 1.22 -3.03 -5.08
N SER A 20 0.93 -2.37 -6.21
CA SER A 20 1.60 -2.65 -7.48
C SER A 20 2.54 -1.48 -7.79
N ILE A 21 3.79 -1.78 -8.11
CA ILE A 21 4.80 -0.77 -8.40
C ILE A 21 5.24 -0.96 -9.84
N THR A 22 4.91 0.00 -10.69
CA THR A 22 5.19 -0.05 -12.12
C THR A 22 5.78 1.28 -12.56
N SER A 23 6.19 1.37 -13.83
CA SER A 23 6.64 2.63 -14.40
C SER A 23 5.54 3.70 -14.43
N ASN A 24 4.28 3.28 -14.31
CA ASN A 24 3.13 4.19 -14.30
C ASN A 24 2.77 4.70 -12.91
N GLY A 25 3.35 4.13 -11.88
CA GLY A 25 3.10 4.58 -10.52
C GLY A 25 2.99 3.46 -9.50
N VAL A 26 2.67 3.88 -8.29
CA VAL A 26 2.45 3.01 -7.14
C VAL A 26 0.95 2.96 -6.91
N THR A 27 0.33 1.80 -7.09
CA THR A 27 -1.12 1.64 -7.00
C THR A 27 -1.48 0.74 -5.82
N PHE A 28 -2.26 1.29 -4.90
CA PHE A 28 -2.80 0.55 -3.76
C PHE A 28 -4.17 0.01 -4.14
N ASN A 29 -4.37 -1.28 -3.94
CA ASN A 29 -5.63 -1.89 -4.37
C ASN A 29 -6.79 -1.57 -3.42
N LYS A 30 -7.98 -1.98 -3.81
CA LYS A 30 -9.21 -1.73 -3.05
C LYS A 30 -9.08 -2.21 -1.59
N SER A 31 -8.48 -3.36 -1.37
CA SER A 31 -8.36 -3.92 -0.03
C SER A 31 -7.52 -3.04 0.90
N VAL A 32 -6.47 -2.41 0.37
CA VAL A 32 -5.66 -1.46 1.16
C VAL A 32 -6.53 -0.29 1.61
N VAL A 33 -7.28 0.30 0.69
CA VAL A 33 -8.14 1.45 0.99
C VAL A 33 -9.20 1.08 2.02
N MET A 34 -9.85 -0.06 1.83
CA MET A 34 -10.92 -0.51 2.73
C MET A 34 -10.39 -0.81 4.13
N LYS A 35 -9.27 -1.51 4.23
CA LYS A 35 -8.71 -1.89 5.52
C LYS A 35 -8.18 -0.69 6.30
N LEU A 36 -7.79 0.38 5.61
CA LEU A 36 -7.41 1.65 6.24
C LEU A 36 -8.60 2.56 6.53
N ASP A 37 -9.80 2.09 6.22
CA ASP A 37 -11.06 2.81 6.45
C ASP A 37 -11.14 4.11 5.64
N TYR A 38 -10.83 4.02 4.35
CA TYR A 38 -11.01 5.11 3.37
C TYR A 38 -10.38 6.44 3.81
N PRO A 39 -9.10 6.47 4.18
CA PRO A 39 -8.49 7.72 4.65
C PRO A 39 -8.36 8.73 3.51
N GLU A 40 -8.75 9.96 3.77
CA GLU A 40 -8.60 11.03 2.79
C GLU A 40 -7.14 11.44 2.64
N TYR A 41 -6.37 11.38 3.72
CA TYR A 41 -4.95 11.71 3.74
C TYR A 41 -4.13 10.59 4.34
N ALA A 42 -2.92 10.46 3.85
CA ALA A 42 -1.99 9.46 4.35
C ALA A 42 -0.56 10.00 4.23
N VAL A 43 0.32 9.42 5.01
CA VAL A 43 1.75 9.69 4.90
C VAL A 43 2.44 8.40 4.47
N LEU A 44 3.40 8.51 3.56
CA LEU A 44 4.22 7.37 3.14
C LEU A 44 5.49 7.36 3.99
N LEU A 45 5.68 6.26 4.69
CA LEU A 45 6.86 6.05 5.52
C LEU A 45 7.78 5.07 4.82
N ILE A 46 9.07 5.38 4.80
CA ILE A 46 10.06 4.56 4.10
C ILE A 46 11.19 4.21 5.06
N ASP A 47 11.48 2.92 5.18
CA ASP A 47 12.64 2.42 5.91
C ASP A 47 13.60 1.81 4.89
N GLU A 48 14.60 2.60 4.51
CA GLU A 48 15.55 2.18 3.47
C GLU A 48 16.43 1.01 3.92
N THR A 49 16.73 0.94 5.21
CA THR A 49 17.59 -0.11 5.75
C THR A 49 16.91 -1.48 5.66
N SER A 50 15.67 -1.56 6.10
CA SER A 50 14.91 -2.83 6.06
C SER A 50 14.17 -3.04 4.75
N LYS A 51 14.17 -2.05 3.86
CA LYS A 51 13.49 -2.09 2.56
C LYS A 51 11.99 -2.32 2.72
N ARG A 52 11.39 -1.54 3.61
CA ARG A 52 9.95 -1.58 3.87
C ARG A 52 9.36 -0.20 3.68
N ILE A 53 8.11 -0.18 3.22
CA ILE A 53 7.33 1.05 3.19
C ILE A 53 6.03 0.83 3.94
N ALA A 54 5.44 1.92 4.42
CA ALA A 54 4.15 1.85 5.07
C ALA A 54 3.32 3.07 4.68
N VAL A 55 2.02 2.86 4.52
CA VAL A 55 1.07 3.94 4.28
C VAL A 55 0.26 4.07 5.55
N GLN A 56 0.34 5.23 6.19
CA GLN A 56 -0.37 5.48 7.44
C GLN A 56 -1.43 6.55 7.24
N ALA A 57 -2.65 6.24 7.65
CA ALA A 57 -3.74 7.20 7.62
C ALA A 57 -3.43 8.36 8.58
N CYS A 58 -3.71 9.57 8.16
CA CYS A 58 -3.42 10.76 8.96
C CYS A 58 -4.36 11.91 8.61
N ASP A 59 -4.20 13.01 9.32
CA ASP A 59 -4.95 14.24 9.05
C ASP A 59 -4.24 15.09 8.01
N ALA A 60 -4.97 16.01 7.39
CA ALA A 60 -4.42 16.93 6.42
C ALA A 60 -3.27 17.78 6.98
N ASN A 61 -3.26 18.00 8.28
CA ASN A 61 -2.25 18.83 8.94
C ASN A 61 -0.99 18.09 9.34
N THR A 62 -0.95 16.77 9.13
CA THR A 62 0.23 15.97 9.43
C THR A 62 1.36 16.32 8.46
N ALA A 63 2.59 16.42 8.97
CA ALA A 63 3.74 16.71 8.12
C ALA A 63 3.87 15.64 7.03
N ASN A 64 4.10 16.08 5.81
CA ASN A 64 4.24 15.22 4.62
C ASN A 64 2.97 14.46 4.27
N ALA A 65 1.81 14.86 4.80
CA ALA A 65 0.54 14.26 4.41
C ALA A 65 0.26 14.52 2.94
N VAL A 66 -0.20 13.49 2.26
CA VAL A 66 -0.63 13.60 0.86
C VAL A 66 -2.05 13.08 0.76
N GLN A 67 -2.75 13.53 -0.27
CA GLN A 67 -4.09 13.04 -0.51
C GLN A 67 -4.03 11.55 -0.87
N PHE A 68 -4.90 10.76 -0.27
CA PHE A 68 -4.96 9.33 -0.50
C PHE A 68 -6.24 8.96 -1.22
N PHE A 69 -7.31 8.64 -0.47
CA PHE A 69 -8.56 8.24 -1.10
C PHE A 69 -9.49 9.45 -1.27
N ARG A 70 -10.06 9.58 -2.46
CA ARG A 70 -11.09 10.57 -2.73
C ARG A 70 -12.29 9.85 -3.35
N GLU A 71 -13.45 10.04 -2.77
CA GLU A 71 -14.68 9.48 -3.32
C GLU A 71 -14.92 10.09 -4.70
N LYS A 72 -15.10 9.23 -5.69
CA LYS A 72 -15.33 9.64 -7.08
C LYS A 72 -16.66 9.09 -7.55
N LYS A 73 -17.23 9.69 -8.58
CA LYS A 73 -18.44 9.17 -9.22
C LYS A 73 -18.21 7.80 -9.83
N SER A 74 -16.98 7.49 -10.24
CA SER A 74 -16.64 6.14 -10.69
C SER A 74 -16.51 5.23 -9.48
N LYS A 75 -16.88 3.96 -9.65
CA LYS A 75 -16.86 2.97 -8.56
C LYS A 75 -15.48 2.38 -8.30
N VAL A 76 -14.44 2.99 -8.87
CA VAL A 76 -13.08 2.49 -8.69
C VAL A 76 -12.55 2.91 -7.33
N ILE A 77 -12.24 1.91 -6.50
CA ILE A 77 -11.64 2.13 -5.19
C ILE A 77 -10.20 1.66 -5.27
N SER A 78 -9.32 2.54 -5.69
CA SER A 78 -7.89 2.32 -5.69
C SER A 78 -7.20 3.67 -5.65
N VAL A 79 -5.96 3.69 -5.21
CA VAL A 79 -5.19 4.93 -5.12
C VAL A 79 -3.88 4.74 -5.87
N ARG A 80 -3.54 5.68 -6.74
CA ARG A 80 -2.28 5.66 -7.48
C ARG A 80 -1.51 6.94 -7.23
N TRP A 81 -0.25 6.77 -6.85
CA TRP A 81 0.72 7.85 -6.77
C TRP A 81 1.74 7.64 -7.87
N ASN A 82 1.92 8.64 -8.73
CA ASN A 82 2.81 8.52 -9.88
C ASN A 82 3.97 9.50 -9.88
N GLY A 83 4.31 10.05 -8.72
CA GLY A 83 5.42 10.97 -8.61
C GLY A 83 6.74 10.34 -9.03
N ARG A 84 7.48 11.05 -9.90
CA ARG A 84 8.76 10.55 -10.40
C ARG A 84 9.77 10.33 -9.27
N ASP A 85 9.81 11.24 -8.30
CA ASP A 85 10.74 11.13 -7.18
C ASP A 85 10.46 9.88 -6.35
N LEU A 86 9.18 9.56 -6.15
CA LEU A 86 8.81 8.35 -5.44
C LEU A 86 9.28 7.10 -6.18
N LEU A 87 9.04 7.02 -7.48
CA LEU A 87 9.44 5.88 -8.28
C LEU A 87 10.97 5.73 -8.30
N ASN A 88 11.69 6.83 -8.44
CA ASN A 88 13.15 6.81 -8.42
C ASN A 88 13.68 6.34 -7.06
N THR A 89 13.06 6.80 -5.98
CA THR A 89 13.45 6.37 -4.62
C THR A 89 13.30 4.86 -4.47
N LEU A 90 12.16 4.31 -4.93
CA LEU A 90 11.93 2.87 -4.83
C LEU A 90 12.89 2.08 -5.72
N GLN A 91 13.16 2.56 -6.93
CA GLN A 91 14.12 1.90 -7.82
C GLN A 91 15.52 1.88 -7.21
N ASP A 92 15.96 3.00 -6.64
CA ASP A 92 17.28 3.09 -6.01
C ASP A 92 17.37 2.17 -4.79
N MET A 93 16.33 2.19 -3.96
CA MET A 93 16.31 1.39 -2.74
C MET A 93 16.35 -0.11 -3.03
N MET A 94 15.61 -0.54 -4.05
CA MET A 94 15.47 -1.97 -4.38
C MET A 94 16.36 -2.42 -5.52
N ASN A 95 17.07 -1.51 -6.16
CA ASN A 95 17.83 -1.79 -7.36
C ASN A 95 16.94 -2.38 -8.47
N TRP A 96 15.74 -1.81 -8.62
CA TRP A 96 14.79 -2.19 -9.65
C TRP A 96 14.89 -1.27 -10.86
N ASN A 97 14.52 -1.82 -12.03
CA ASN A 97 14.30 -1.03 -13.24
C ASN A 97 12.84 -1.20 -13.64
N LEU A 98 12.02 -0.19 -13.35
CA LEU A 98 10.59 -0.25 -13.59
C LEU A 98 10.22 -0.16 -15.07
N HIS A 99 11.16 0.18 -15.94
CA HIS A 99 10.94 0.09 -17.40
C HIS A 99 11.01 -1.34 -17.90
N GLU A 100 11.69 -2.23 -17.18
CA GLU A 100 11.86 -3.62 -17.56
C GLU A 100 10.96 -4.58 -16.78
N GLY A 101 10.51 -4.18 -15.60
CA GLY A 101 9.69 -5.04 -14.76
C GLY A 101 8.73 -4.25 -13.88
N ALA A 102 7.76 -4.95 -13.35
CA ALA A 102 6.81 -4.41 -12.40
C ALA A 102 6.71 -5.38 -11.22
N TYR A 103 6.29 -4.88 -10.07
CA TYR A 103 6.32 -5.67 -8.85
C TYR A 103 5.01 -5.53 -8.08
N ARG A 104 4.65 -6.58 -7.37
CA ARG A 104 3.51 -6.60 -6.47
C ARG A 104 4.00 -6.99 -5.08
N VAL A 105 3.53 -6.28 -4.06
CA VAL A 105 3.88 -6.56 -2.67
C VAL A 105 2.59 -6.64 -1.85
N ASP A 106 2.38 -7.76 -1.18
CA ASP A 106 1.22 -7.91 -0.31
C ASP A 106 1.45 -7.08 0.97
N GLY A 107 0.36 -6.54 1.50
CA GLY A 107 0.40 -5.67 2.67
C GLY A 107 -0.01 -6.38 3.93
N ILE A 108 0.48 -5.86 5.04
CA ILE A 108 0.12 -6.32 6.39
C ILE A 108 -0.50 -5.14 7.13
N LEU A 109 -1.74 -5.31 7.59
CA LEU A 109 -2.42 -4.25 8.31
C LEU A 109 -1.89 -4.14 9.74
N LEU A 110 -1.40 -2.94 10.07
CA LEU A 110 -1.06 -2.58 11.44
C LEU A 110 -2.23 -1.77 11.99
N LYS A 111 -3.18 -2.48 12.55
CA LYS A 111 -4.49 -1.91 12.88
C LYS A 111 -4.40 -0.75 13.88
N GLU A 112 -3.59 -0.90 14.91
CA GLU A 112 -3.47 0.13 15.94
C GLU A 112 -2.83 1.41 15.42
N GLU A 113 -1.93 1.30 14.46
CA GLU A 113 -1.27 2.44 13.84
C GLU A 113 -2.07 3.01 12.67
N ARG A 114 -3.15 2.34 12.25
CA ARG A 114 -3.89 2.63 11.02
C ARG A 114 -2.94 2.74 9.83
N ALA A 115 -2.11 1.74 9.68
CA ALA A 115 -1.09 1.71 8.63
C ALA A 115 -1.09 0.37 7.92
N MET A 116 -0.67 0.40 6.65
CA MET A 116 -0.45 -0.82 5.87
C MET A 116 1.03 -0.93 5.58
N LEU A 117 1.64 -2.03 6.03
CA LEU A 117 3.07 -2.27 5.89
C LEU A 117 3.32 -3.15 4.67
N PHE A 118 4.31 -2.77 3.87
CA PHE A 118 4.74 -3.55 2.70
C PHE A 118 6.24 -3.83 2.82
N ASP A 119 6.60 -5.11 2.89
CA ASP A 119 8.00 -5.52 2.90
C ASP A 119 8.43 -5.77 1.46
N LEU A 120 9.19 -4.83 0.91
CA LEU A 120 9.56 -4.88 -0.51
C LEU A 120 10.48 -6.05 -0.85
N THR A 121 11.12 -6.65 0.16
CA THR A 121 11.95 -7.84 -0.08
C THR A 121 11.10 -9.06 -0.41
N THR A 122 9.79 -9.00 -0.16
CA THR A 122 8.85 -10.09 -0.51
C THR A 122 8.16 -9.87 -1.85
N ALA A 123 8.57 -8.85 -2.60
CA ALA A 123 7.92 -8.51 -3.86
C ALA A 123 7.95 -9.66 -4.86
N SER A 124 6.83 -9.80 -5.58
CA SER A 124 6.73 -10.73 -6.71
C SER A 124 6.76 -9.92 -8.00
N GLU A 125 7.53 -10.40 -8.97
CA GLU A 125 7.58 -9.73 -10.26
C GLU A 125 6.30 -10.01 -11.04
N LEU A 126 5.70 -8.96 -11.57
CA LEU A 126 4.51 -9.08 -12.43
C LEU A 126 4.95 -9.33 -13.87
N LYS A 127 4.32 -10.31 -14.48
CA LYS A 127 4.61 -10.66 -15.88
C LYS A 127 3.51 -10.20 -16.80
#